data_789f1f719d01415da0b188aac6d92cad
#
_entry.id   789f1f719d01415da0b188aac6d92cad
#
_cell.length_a   1.000
_cell.length_b   1.000
_cell.length_c   1.000
_cell.angle_alpha   90.00
_cell.angle_beta   90.00
_cell.angle_gamma   90.00
#
_symmetry.space_group_name_H-M   'P 1'
#
loop_
_entity.id
_entity.type
_entity.pdbx_description
1 polymer ?
#
loop_
_entity_poly.entity_id
_entity_poly.type
_entity_poly.pdbx_seq_one_letter_code
_entity_poly.pdbx_strand_id
1 'polypeptide(L)'
;MAKIVKTIIIDAPVEEVFSYVEEPANVPEYWPSVIEVRDVESLPGGGFKYRWVYKMAGVRFEGGTETTEFVVNQRTVSENSGGVSGTVTWTYQSEAGKTQVTFEAEYTVHFPLLRKLAESFLVKLNEQEAETLLANVKAKLED
;
A
#
# COMPACT_ATOMS: atom_id res chain seq x y z
N MET A 1 -2.76 -13.11 -12.18
CA MET A 1 -3.04 -12.16 -11.10
C MET A 1 -2.43 -12.68 -9.82
N ALA A 2 -1.70 -11.85 -9.12
CA ALA A 2 -1.06 -12.24 -7.87
C ALA A 2 -1.84 -11.65 -6.69
N LYS A 3 -1.80 -12.35 -5.56
CA LYS A 3 -2.45 -11.88 -4.33
C LYS A 3 -1.51 -12.03 -3.15
N ILE A 4 -1.41 -10.98 -2.33
CA ILE A 4 -0.61 -10.97 -1.12
C ILE A 4 -1.50 -10.52 0.03
N VAL A 5 -1.42 -11.22 1.15
CA VAL A 5 -2.10 -10.83 2.39
C VAL A 5 -1.09 -10.92 3.52
N LYS A 6 -0.88 -9.82 4.22
CA LYS A 6 0.02 -9.75 5.38
C LYS A 6 -0.65 -8.98 6.51
N THR A 7 -0.41 -9.41 7.73
CA THR A 7 -1.01 -8.81 8.93
C THR A 7 0.10 -8.49 9.94
N ILE A 8 -0.04 -7.38 10.64
CA ILE A 8 0.88 -6.98 11.70
C ILE A 8 0.10 -6.33 12.83
N ILE A 9 0.63 -6.42 14.05
CA ILE A 9 0.06 -5.74 15.21
C ILE A 9 0.97 -4.57 15.56
N ILE A 10 0.39 -3.36 15.64
CA ILE A 10 1.10 -2.13 15.94
C ILE A 10 0.64 -1.61 17.29
N ASP A 11 1.58 -1.31 18.18
CA ASP A 11 1.28 -0.76 19.51
C ASP A 11 1.05 0.75 19.41
N ALA A 12 -0.07 1.11 18.82
CA ALA A 12 -0.54 2.49 18.65
C ALA A 12 -2.04 2.49 18.43
N PRO A 13 -2.75 3.57 18.81
CA PRO A 13 -4.20 3.67 18.61
C PRO A 13 -4.56 3.65 17.12
N VAL A 14 -5.74 3.09 16.81
CA VAL A 14 -6.18 2.94 15.42
C VAL A 14 -6.25 4.28 14.68
N GLU A 15 -6.61 5.36 15.38
CA GLU A 15 -6.69 6.70 14.80
C GLU A 15 -5.34 7.17 14.27
N GLU A 16 -4.26 6.89 15.00
CA GLU A 16 -2.90 7.25 14.59
C GLU A 16 -2.44 6.40 13.41
N VAL A 17 -2.71 5.10 13.49
CA VAL A 17 -2.31 4.16 12.43
C VAL A 17 -3.03 4.51 11.13
N PHE A 18 -4.33 4.68 11.19
CA PHE A 18 -5.15 5.02 10.03
C PHE A 18 -4.70 6.34 9.40
N SER A 19 -4.55 7.39 10.22
CA SER A 19 -4.14 8.71 9.73
C SER A 19 -2.77 8.68 9.06
N TYR A 20 -1.84 7.92 9.61
CA TYR A 20 -0.50 7.83 9.04
C TYR A 20 -0.49 7.08 7.71
N VAL A 21 -1.11 5.89 7.66
CA VAL A 21 -1.10 5.04 6.47
C VAL A 21 -1.85 5.67 5.31
N GLU A 22 -2.99 6.29 5.60
CA GLU A 22 -3.87 6.83 4.56
C GLU A 22 -3.47 8.20 4.03
N GLU A 23 -2.47 8.84 4.62
CA GLU A 23 -1.97 10.12 4.11
C GLU A 23 -1.03 9.87 2.92
N PRO A 24 -1.36 10.31 1.70
CA PRO A 24 -0.52 10.05 0.52
C PRO A 24 0.92 10.53 0.64
N ALA A 25 1.15 11.64 1.34
CA ALA A 25 2.50 12.18 1.53
C ALA A 25 3.41 11.21 2.29
N ASN A 26 2.84 10.31 3.08
CA ASN A 26 3.60 9.34 3.86
C ASN A 26 3.92 8.06 3.09
N VAL A 27 3.27 7.82 1.96
CA VAL A 27 3.45 6.56 1.21
C VAL A 27 4.91 6.31 0.84
N PRO A 28 5.66 7.29 0.28
CA PRO A 28 7.08 7.05 -0.01
C PRO A 28 7.91 6.79 1.24
N GLU A 29 7.43 7.21 2.40
CA GLU A 29 8.14 7.04 3.67
C GLU A 29 8.12 5.59 4.16
N TYR A 30 6.99 4.90 3.99
CA TYR A 30 6.89 3.52 4.47
C TYR A 30 6.92 2.46 3.36
N TRP A 31 6.64 2.82 2.12
CA TRP A 31 6.59 1.89 0.98
C TRP A 31 7.83 2.07 0.11
N PRO A 32 8.86 1.22 0.28
CA PRO A 32 10.18 1.45 -0.34
C PRO A 32 10.19 1.61 -1.85
N SER A 33 9.33 0.88 -2.57
CA SER A 33 9.29 0.93 -4.03
C SER A 33 8.59 2.17 -4.56
N VAL A 34 7.81 2.87 -3.75
CA VAL A 34 7.15 4.12 -4.14
C VAL A 34 8.12 5.26 -3.88
N ILE A 35 8.69 5.83 -4.93
CA ILE A 35 9.72 6.87 -4.79
C ILE A 35 9.17 8.28 -4.88
N GLU A 36 7.94 8.44 -5.39
CA GLU A 36 7.30 9.74 -5.51
C GLU A 36 5.78 9.59 -5.55
N VAL A 37 5.09 10.54 -4.91
CA VAL A 37 3.63 10.68 -4.98
C VAL A 37 3.36 12.12 -5.41
N ARG A 38 2.46 12.32 -6.38
CA ARG A 38 2.14 13.66 -6.90
C ARG A 38 0.69 13.75 -7.33
N ASP A 39 0.23 14.97 -7.59
CA ASP A 39 -1.12 15.27 -8.09
C ASP A 39 -2.20 14.74 -7.13
N VAL A 40 -1.99 14.94 -5.83
CA VAL A 40 -2.90 14.46 -4.80
C VAL A 40 -4.20 15.27 -4.80
N GLU A 41 -5.32 14.55 -4.88
CA GLU A 41 -6.67 15.12 -4.82
C GLU A 41 -7.45 14.44 -3.72
N SER A 42 -8.14 15.21 -2.89
CA SER A 42 -9.08 14.67 -1.89
C SER A 42 -10.40 14.33 -2.58
N LEU A 43 -10.98 13.19 -2.23
CA LEU A 43 -12.24 12.75 -2.81
C LEU A 43 -13.42 13.10 -1.90
N PRO A 44 -14.61 13.41 -2.45
CA PRO A 44 -15.77 13.80 -1.64
C PRO A 44 -16.22 12.78 -0.62
N GLY A 45 -16.08 11.51 -0.92
CA GLY A 45 -16.47 10.40 -0.04
C GLY A 45 -15.40 9.97 0.95
N GLY A 46 -14.27 10.65 0.98
CA GLY A 46 -13.10 10.28 1.74
C GLY A 46 -12.06 9.58 0.86
N GLY A 47 -10.83 9.58 1.33
CA GLY A 47 -9.74 9.02 0.55
C GLY A 47 -9.20 9.99 -0.48
N PHE A 48 -8.38 9.47 -1.39
CA PHE A 48 -7.58 10.30 -2.28
C PHE A 48 -7.44 9.67 -3.65
N LYS A 49 -7.11 10.53 -4.62
CA LYS A 49 -6.68 10.14 -5.94
C LYS A 49 -5.31 10.78 -6.15
N TYR A 50 -4.32 10.00 -6.58
CA TYR A 50 -2.98 10.54 -6.82
C TYR A 50 -2.21 9.68 -7.82
N ARG A 51 -1.07 10.21 -8.29
CA ARG A 51 -0.16 9.50 -9.17
C ARG A 51 1.09 9.11 -8.39
N TRP A 52 1.69 7.98 -8.77
CA TRP A 52 2.91 7.50 -8.12
C TRP A 52 3.95 7.07 -9.14
N VAL A 53 5.20 7.14 -8.70
CA VAL A 53 6.34 6.57 -9.42
C VAL A 53 6.86 5.42 -8.58
N TYR A 54 7.03 4.27 -9.19
CA TYR A 54 7.36 3.02 -8.54
C TYR A 54 8.63 2.45 -9.16
N LYS A 55 9.48 1.83 -8.35
CA LYS A 55 10.68 1.18 -8.84
C LYS A 55 10.75 -0.24 -8.29
N MET A 56 10.79 -1.24 -9.17
CA MET A 56 10.83 -2.64 -8.79
C MET A 56 11.82 -3.37 -9.69
N ALA A 57 12.71 -4.18 -9.10
CA ALA A 57 13.70 -4.96 -9.82
C ALA A 57 14.51 -4.10 -10.80
N GLY A 58 14.86 -2.86 -10.41
CA GLY A 58 15.61 -1.94 -11.24
C GLY A 58 14.81 -1.24 -12.33
N VAL A 59 13.53 -1.53 -12.45
CA VAL A 59 12.64 -0.94 -13.47
C VAL A 59 11.75 0.13 -12.84
N ARG A 60 11.71 1.31 -13.47
CA ARG A 60 10.91 2.44 -13.03
C ARG A 60 9.65 2.55 -13.89
N PHE A 61 8.49 2.69 -13.23
CA PHE A 61 7.23 2.88 -13.94
C PHE A 61 6.28 3.75 -13.13
N GLU A 62 5.23 4.22 -13.79
CA GLU A 62 4.27 5.15 -13.20
C GLU A 62 2.87 4.58 -13.25
N GLY A 63 2.03 5.10 -12.38
CA GLY A 63 0.62 4.76 -12.34
C GLY A 63 -0.14 5.69 -11.44
N GLY A 64 -1.35 5.31 -11.11
CA GLY A 64 -2.22 6.08 -10.24
C GLY A 64 -3.03 5.21 -9.31
N THR A 65 -3.51 5.84 -8.26
CA THR A 65 -4.35 5.21 -7.23
C THR A 65 -5.58 6.07 -7.01
N GLU A 66 -6.73 5.41 -6.85
CA GLU A 66 -7.97 6.09 -6.48
C GLU A 66 -8.68 5.27 -5.41
N THR A 67 -9.01 5.90 -4.28
CA THR A 67 -9.77 5.25 -3.22
C THR A 67 -11.19 5.00 -3.68
N THR A 68 -11.67 3.78 -3.56
CA THR A 68 -13.03 3.39 -3.95
C THR A 68 -13.93 3.08 -2.75
N GLU A 69 -13.33 2.78 -1.60
CA GLU A 69 -14.08 2.58 -0.35
C GLU A 69 -13.27 3.19 0.78
N PHE A 70 -13.92 3.96 1.64
CA PHE A 70 -13.24 4.66 2.73
C PHE A 70 -14.11 4.63 3.97
N VAL A 71 -13.75 3.77 4.94
CA VAL A 71 -14.44 3.68 6.23
C VAL A 71 -13.40 4.03 7.30
N VAL A 72 -13.56 5.19 7.92
CA VAL A 72 -12.59 5.74 8.88
C VAL A 72 -12.26 4.73 9.98
N ASN A 73 -10.95 4.53 10.19
CA ASN A 73 -10.41 3.64 11.22
C ASN A 73 -10.77 2.15 11.05
N GLN A 74 -11.32 1.77 9.90
CA GLN A 74 -11.76 0.39 9.68
C GLN A 74 -11.22 -0.22 8.39
N ARG A 75 -11.45 0.45 7.24
CA ARG A 75 -11.13 -0.17 5.96
C ARG A 75 -11.02 0.84 4.84
N THR A 76 -10.02 0.68 3.99
CA THR A 76 -9.95 1.41 2.73
C THR A 76 -9.67 0.43 1.59
N VAL A 77 -10.24 0.72 0.44
CA VAL A 77 -10.00 -0.04 -0.79
C VAL A 77 -9.60 0.97 -1.85
N SER A 78 -8.52 0.68 -2.56
CA SER A 78 -8.03 1.53 -3.63
C SER A 78 -7.81 0.73 -4.90
N GLU A 79 -8.12 1.34 -6.04
CA GLU A 79 -7.85 0.78 -7.35
C GLU A 79 -6.59 1.43 -7.91
N ASN A 80 -5.68 0.60 -8.42
CA ASN A 80 -4.45 1.05 -9.06
C ASN A 80 -4.52 0.82 -10.56
N SER A 81 -3.92 1.72 -11.32
CA SER A 81 -3.84 1.62 -12.77
C SER A 81 -2.45 2.04 -13.25
N GLY A 82 -2.10 1.67 -14.48
CA GLY A 82 -0.80 1.97 -15.06
C GLY A 82 0.10 0.75 -15.08
N GLY A 83 1.39 0.92 -14.73
CA GLY A 83 2.37 -0.16 -14.76
C GLY A 83 2.03 -1.36 -13.88
N VAL A 84 1.33 -1.11 -12.79
CA VAL A 84 0.74 -2.13 -11.93
C VAL A 84 -0.73 -1.80 -11.81
N SER A 85 -1.61 -2.76 -12.06
CA SER A 85 -3.05 -2.57 -11.88
C SER A 85 -3.58 -3.58 -10.87
N GLY A 86 -4.66 -3.21 -10.19
CA GLY A 86 -5.30 -4.09 -9.22
C GLY A 86 -5.87 -3.33 -8.05
N THR A 87 -6.11 -4.07 -6.98
CA THR A 87 -6.81 -3.55 -5.80
C THR A 87 -5.94 -3.72 -4.56
N VAL A 88 -5.84 -2.66 -3.77
CA VAL A 88 -5.17 -2.70 -2.46
C VAL A 88 -6.22 -2.44 -1.39
N THR A 89 -6.27 -3.32 -0.40
CA THR A 89 -7.18 -3.19 0.73
C THR A 89 -6.38 -3.11 2.02
N TRP A 90 -6.68 -2.09 2.82
CA TRP A 90 -6.15 -1.96 4.17
C TRP A 90 -7.30 -2.16 5.14
N THR A 91 -7.12 -3.04 6.11
CA THR A 91 -8.11 -3.28 7.17
C THR A 91 -7.46 -2.98 8.52
N TYR A 92 -8.17 -2.27 9.36
CA TYR A 92 -7.70 -1.85 10.67
C TYR A 92 -8.65 -2.36 11.74
N GLN A 93 -8.11 -3.01 12.76
CA GLN A 93 -8.91 -3.53 13.86
C GLN A 93 -8.27 -3.11 15.18
N SER A 94 -9.02 -2.35 15.97
CA SER A 94 -8.57 -1.92 17.30
C SER A 94 -8.73 -3.08 18.27
N GLU A 95 -7.70 -3.34 19.07
CA GLU A 95 -7.69 -4.44 20.02
C GLU A 95 -6.83 -4.05 21.23
N ALA A 96 -7.48 -3.78 22.38
CA ALA A 96 -6.79 -3.48 23.63
C ALA A 96 -5.76 -2.33 23.51
N GLY A 97 -6.12 -1.26 22.79
CA GLY A 97 -5.23 -0.10 22.61
C GLY A 97 -4.19 -0.26 21.52
N LYS A 98 -4.13 -1.44 20.90
CA LYS A 98 -3.26 -1.73 19.77
C LYS A 98 -4.09 -1.84 18.50
N THR A 99 -3.43 -1.89 17.36
CA THR A 99 -4.11 -1.99 16.07
C THR A 99 -3.58 -3.18 15.29
N GLN A 100 -4.49 -4.04 14.86
CA GLN A 100 -4.16 -5.09 13.92
C GLN A 100 -4.37 -4.53 12.51
N VAL A 101 -3.33 -4.53 11.71
CA VAL A 101 -3.38 -4.00 10.34
C VAL A 101 -3.21 -5.16 9.37
N THR A 102 -4.14 -5.27 8.43
CA THR A 102 -4.06 -6.26 7.35
C THR A 102 -3.92 -5.53 6.03
N PHE A 103 -2.89 -5.86 5.29
CA PHE A 103 -2.62 -5.35 3.95
C PHE A 103 -2.90 -6.47 2.95
N GLU A 104 -3.76 -6.19 1.99
CA GLU A 104 -4.10 -7.14 0.94
C GLU A 104 -3.96 -6.48 -0.42
N ALA A 105 -3.22 -7.11 -1.31
CA ALA A 105 -3.03 -6.61 -2.67
C ALA A 105 -3.32 -7.71 -3.68
N GLU A 106 -4.19 -7.42 -4.64
CA GLU A 106 -4.40 -8.25 -5.82
C GLU A 106 -3.93 -7.41 -7.00
N TYR A 107 -2.97 -7.91 -7.77
CA TYR A 107 -2.33 -7.07 -8.78
C TYR A 107 -1.87 -7.83 -10.00
N THR A 108 -1.71 -7.09 -11.10
CA THR A 108 -1.12 -7.55 -12.34
C THR A 108 -0.07 -6.54 -12.78
N VAL A 109 1.13 -7.03 -13.08
CA VAL A 109 2.22 -6.18 -13.57
C VAL A 109 2.16 -6.15 -15.09
N HIS A 110 2.07 -4.94 -15.67
CA HIS A 110 1.93 -4.77 -17.12
C HIS A 110 3.25 -4.40 -17.82
N PHE A 111 4.32 -4.23 -17.09
CA PHE A 111 5.59 -3.81 -17.64
C PHE A 111 6.29 -5.00 -18.29
N PRO A 112 6.56 -4.96 -19.64
CA PRO A 112 7.11 -6.13 -20.36
C PRO A 112 8.41 -6.67 -19.81
N LEU A 113 9.30 -5.81 -19.32
CA LEU A 113 10.59 -6.25 -18.77
C LEU A 113 10.42 -7.08 -17.51
N LEU A 114 9.42 -6.75 -16.69
CA LEU A 114 9.15 -7.49 -15.46
C LEU A 114 8.48 -8.83 -15.75
N ARG A 115 7.75 -8.94 -16.86
CA ARG A 115 7.09 -10.19 -17.25
C ARG A 115 8.09 -11.28 -17.63
N LYS A 116 9.33 -10.89 -17.96
CA LYS A 116 10.39 -11.85 -18.29
C LYS A 116 10.96 -12.52 -17.06
N LEU A 117 10.70 -11.98 -15.88
CA LEU A 117 11.13 -12.59 -14.63
C LEU A 117 10.17 -13.71 -14.27
N ALA A 118 10.68 -14.72 -13.57
CA ALA A 118 9.85 -15.82 -13.11
C ALA A 118 8.76 -15.26 -12.20
N GLU A 119 7.52 -15.70 -12.41
CA GLU A 119 6.37 -15.26 -11.60
C GLU A 119 6.62 -15.49 -10.11
N SER A 120 7.19 -16.65 -9.76
CA SER A 120 7.52 -16.97 -8.37
C SER A 120 8.51 -15.98 -7.76
N PHE A 121 9.47 -15.48 -8.56
CA PHE A 121 10.43 -14.48 -8.10
C PHE A 121 9.73 -13.15 -7.79
N LEU A 122 8.82 -12.71 -8.69
CA LEU A 122 8.06 -11.47 -8.49
C LEU A 122 7.16 -11.55 -7.27
N VAL A 123 6.47 -12.68 -7.09
CA VAL A 123 5.61 -12.89 -5.93
C VAL A 123 6.42 -12.80 -4.65
N LYS A 124 7.57 -13.47 -4.60
CA LYS A 124 8.43 -13.44 -3.42
C LYS A 124 8.95 -12.04 -3.12
N LEU A 125 9.36 -11.30 -4.16
CA LEU A 125 9.83 -9.93 -4.02
C LEU A 125 8.74 -9.04 -3.44
N ASN A 126 7.51 -9.18 -3.92
CA ASN A 126 6.38 -8.38 -3.45
C ASN A 126 5.92 -8.78 -2.05
N GLU A 127 6.03 -10.05 -1.68
CA GLU A 127 5.76 -10.48 -0.31
C GLU A 127 6.75 -9.86 0.66
N GLN A 128 8.03 -9.82 0.31
CA GLN A 128 9.06 -9.19 1.12
C GLN A 128 8.80 -7.70 1.25
N GLU A 129 8.35 -7.05 0.19
CA GLU A 129 8.01 -5.64 0.22
C GLU A 129 6.82 -5.37 1.13
N ALA A 130 5.78 -6.21 1.08
CA ALA A 130 4.62 -6.08 1.96
C ALA A 130 5.04 -6.19 3.43
N GLU A 131 5.91 -7.13 3.75
CA GLU A 131 6.44 -7.26 5.11
C GLU A 131 7.23 -6.02 5.52
N THR A 132 8.05 -5.48 4.62
CA THR A 132 8.87 -4.30 4.89
C THR A 132 8.01 -3.05 5.09
N LEU A 133 7.00 -2.84 4.25
CA LEU A 133 6.16 -1.66 4.41
C LEU A 133 5.39 -1.68 5.71
N LEU A 134 4.89 -2.85 6.14
CA LEU A 134 4.21 -2.98 7.43
C LEU A 134 5.19 -2.76 8.59
N ALA A 135 6.40 -3.29 8.50
CA ALA A 135 7.42 -3.10 9.52
C ALA A 135 7.82 -1.62 9.63
N ASN A 136 7.88 -0.90 8.50
CA ASN A 136 8.18 0.53 8.50
C ASN A 136 7.09 1.35 9.19
N VAL A 137 5.83 1.02 8.93
CA VAL A 137 4.69 1.67 9.60
C VAL A 137 4.78 1.43 11.12
N LYS A 138 5.03 0.19 11.51
CA LYS A 138 5.15 -0.19 12.92
C LYS A 138 6.29 0.58 13.59
N ALA A 139 7.46 0.62 12.97
CA ALA A 139 8.62 1.32 13.53
C ALA A 139 8.35 2.82 13.71
N LYS A 140 7.65 3.42 12.77
CA LYS A 140 7.31 4.86 12.82
C LYS A 140 6.36 5.19 13.95
N LEU A 141 5.37 4.34 14.18
CA LEU A 141 4.28 4.64 15.11
C LEU A 141 4.51 4.15 16.53
N GLU A 142 5.44 3.24 16.74
CA GLU A 142 5.75 2.72 18.08
C GLU A 142 6.86 3.49 18.79
N ASP A 143 7.40 4.49 18.14
CA ASP A 143 8.48 5.31 18.72
C ASP A 143 7.99 6.24 19.80
#